data_792679419d3de89b3285d6d2f9c87508
#
_entry.id   792679419d3de89b3285d6d2f9c87508
#
_cell.length_a   1.000
_cell.length_b   1.000
_cell.length_c   1.000
_cell.angle_alpha   90.00
_cell.angle_beta   90.00
_cell.angle_gamma   90.00
#
_symmetry.space_group_name_H-M   'P 1'
#
loop_
_entity.id
_entity.type
_entity.pdbx_description
1 polymer ?
#
loop_
_entity_poly.entity_id
_entity_poly.type
_entity_poly.pdbx_seq_one_letter_code
_entity_poly.pdbx_strand_id
1 'polypeptide(L)'
;MTSSSEPATGAGEDAPSVAAAWVDAVMDRKDLRAAWPLMERNLRLVLAQHWVLSHAEIGSGVVGPQAGWDMLAQGLAADPSTHPLWDRFARERLVRWREYWGKFSTRTWKVRETESLGADVAIVTFAEPRLPALETKPGPPAVFRRLAMRRSGGSWLVAGLDGRNVFHPGWPPSPA
;
A
#
# COMPACT_ATOMS: atom_id res chain seq x y z
N MET A 1 -3.70 27.84 -41.96
CA MET A 1 -2.95 27.76 -40.67
C MET A 1 -3.64 26.71 -39.83
N THR A 2 -3.19 25.48 -39.93
CA THR A 2 -3.74 24.33 -39.21
C THR A 2 -2.85 24.09 -38.00
N SER A 3 -3.39 24.42 -36.82
CA SER A 3 -2.75 24.07 -35.55
C SER A 3 -2.89 22.57 -35.31
N SER A 4 -1.80 21.84 -35.51
CA SER A 4 -1.67 20.47 -35.05
C SER A 4 -1.50 20.48 -33.53
N SER A 5 -2.54 20.07 -32.82
CA SER A 5 -2.44 19.72 -31.41
C SER A 5 -1.67 18.40 -31.31
N GLU A 6 -0.42 18.46 -30.86
CA GLU A 6 0.33 17.29 -30.44
C GLU A 6 -0.41 16.60 -29.28
N PRO A 7 -0.61 15.26 -29.33
CA PRO A 7 -1.12 14.54 -28.18
C PRO A 7 -0.04 14.53 -27.11
N ALA A 8 -0.38 15.00 -25.92
CA ALA A 8 0.46 14.94 -24.73
C ALA A 8 0.78 13.47 -24.42
N THR A 9 1.93 13.01 -24.88
CA THR A 9 2.51 11.71 -24.54
C THR A 9 3.06 11.78 -23.13
N GLY A 10 2.36 11.20 -22.18
CA GLY A 10 2.78 11.18 -20.77
C GLY A 10 1.63 10.86 -19.84
N ALA A 11 0.78 9.89 -20.19
CA ALA A 11 -0.19 9.34 -19.25
C ALA A 11 0.56 8.50 -18.21
N GLY A 12 1.11 9.13 -17.18
CA GLY A 12 1.45 8.46 -15.94
C GLY A 12 0.22 7.71 -15.46
N GLU A 13 0.38 6.47 -15.00
CA GLU A 13 -0.72 5.68 -14.46
C GLU A 13 -1.51 6.51 -13.46
N ASP A 14 -2.83 6.47 -13.51
CA ASP A 14 -3.69 7.19 -12.58
C ASP A 14 -3.76 6.49 -11.21
N ALA A 15 -4.22 7.21 -10.19
CA ALA A 15 -4.28 6.68 -8.83
C ALA A 15 -5.09 5.37 -8.72
N PRO A 16 -6.28 5.22 -9.35
CA PRO A 16 -7.02 3.97 -9.36
C PRO A 16 -6.26 2.79 -9.95
N SER A 17 -5.55 3.01 -11.05
CA SER A 17 -4.78 1.94 -11.73
C SER A 17 -3.63 1.45 -10.86
N VAL A 18 -2.87 2.36 -10.24
CA VAL A 18 -1.78 2.01 -9.31
C VAL A 18 -2.34 1.31 -8.07
N ALA A 19 -3.45 1.79 -7.51
CA ALA A 19 -4.11 1.14 -6.38
C ALA A 19 -4.54 -0.29 -6.73
N ALA A 20 -5.14 -0.51 -7.91
CA ALA A 20 -5.56 -1.83 -8.36
C ALA A 20 -4.34 -2.75 -8.60
N ALA A 21 -3.27 -2.25 -9.20
CA ALA A 21 -2.02 -2.99 -9.42
C ALA A 21 -1.39 -3.42 -8.09
N TRP A 22 -1.41 -2.55 -7.07
CA TRP A 22 -0.93 -2.88 -5.75
C TRP A 22 -1.79 -3.97 -5.08
N VAL A 23 -3.13 -3.86 -5.15
CA VAL A 23 -4.04 -4.88 -4.60
C VAL A 23 -3.83 -6.22 -5.30
N ASP A 24 -3.71 -6.24 -6.62
CA ASP A 24 -3.42 -7.46 -7.39
C ASP A 24 -2.11 -8.10 -6.93
N ALA A 25 -1.04 -7.31 -6.81
CA ALA A 25 0.26 -7.81 -6.37
C ALA A 25 0.20 -8.43 -4.96
N VAL A 26 -0.42 -7.74 -4.00
CA VAL A 26 -0.48 -8.16 -2.59
C VAL A 26 -1.47 -9.31 -2.38
N MET A 27 -2.69 -9.16 -2.88
CA MET A 27 -3.81 -10.03 -2.50
C MET A 27 -3.97 -11.21 -3.45
N ASP A 28 -3.83 -10.98 -4.75
CA ASP A 28 -4.05 -12.01 -5.76
C ASP A 28 -2.78 -12.80 -6.07
N ARG A 29 -1.67 -12.12 -6.37
CA ARG A 29 -0.38 -12.76 -6.69
C ARG A 29 0.47 -13.11 -5.47
N LYS A 30 0.23 -12.48 -4.33
CA LYS A 30 1.03 -12.65 -3.10
C LYS A 30 2.49 -12.30 -3.31
N ASP A 31 2.75 -11.27 -4.07
CA ASP A 31 4.07 -10.80 -4.46
C ASP A 31 4.33 -9.39 -3.87
N LEU A 32 4.90 -9.35 -2.67
CA LEU A 32 5.27 -8.09 -2.05
C LEU A 32 6.37 -7.37 -2.83
N ARG A 33 7.25 -8.10 -3.51
CA ARG A 33 8.34 -7.50 -4.28
C ARG A 33 7.80 -6.68 -5.44
N ALA A 34 6.75 -7.17 -6.12
CA ALA A 34 6.05 -6.42 -7.16
C ALA A 34 5.22 -5.24 -6.61
N ALA A 35 4.70 -5.36 -5.39
CA ALA A 35 3.92 -4.29 -4.74
C ALA A 35 4.79 -3.18 -4.15
N TRP A 36 6.05 -3.48 -3.79
CA TRP A 36 6.93 -2.60 -3.03
C TRP A 36 7.23 -1.27 -3.72
N PRO A 37 7.58 -1.24 -5.03
CA PRO A 37 7.81 0.01 -5.75
C PRO A 37 6.56 0.87 -5.91
N LEU A 38 5.35 0.28 -5.80
CA LEU A 38 4.08 1.00 -5.85
C LEU A 38 3.74 1.71 -4.54
N MET A 39 4.58 1.58 -3.50
CA MET A 39 4.35 2.17 -2.18
C MET A 39 5.25 3.36 -1.93
N GLU A 40 4.71 4.38 -1.27
CA GLU A 40 5.49 5.53 -0.81
C GLU A 40 6.58 5.08 0.18
N ARG A 41 7.75 5.73 0.11
CA ARG A 41 8.89 5.40 0.97
C ARG A 41 8.55 5.44 2.47
N ASN A 42 7.78 6.44 2.90
CA ASN A 42 7.39 6.56 4.30
C ASN A 42 6.51 5.40 4.77
N LEU A 43 5.56 4.95 3.94
CA LEU A 43 4.76 3.78 4.23
C LEU A 43 5.63 2.52 4.33
N ARG A 44 6.54 2.32 3.37
CA ARG A 44 7.49 1.20 3.40
C ARG A 44 8.32 1.20 4.69
N LEU A 45 8.82 2.37 5.09
CA LEU A 45 9.66 2.51 6.29
C LEU A 45 8.86 2.22 7.56
N VAL A 46 7.65 2.75 7.69
CA VAL A 46 6.78 2.47 8.84
C VAL A 46 6.45 0.97 8.95
N LEU A 47 6.14 0.32 7.83
CA LEU A 47 5.88 -1.13 7.81
C LEU A 47 7.11 -1.95 8.24
N ALA A 48 8.30 -1.54 7.79
CA ALA A 48 9.56 -2.16 8.21
C ALA A 48 9.84 -1.92 9.69
N GLN A 49 9.64 -0.70 10.19
CA GLN A 49 9.80 -0.35 11.61
C GLN A 49 8.86 -1.15 12.52
N HIS A 50 7.60 -1.32 12.13
CA HIS A 50 6.66 -2.18 12.87
C HIS A 50 7.13 -3.64 12.93
N TRP A 51 7.68 -4.14 11.81
CA TRP A 51 8.19 -5.49 11.78
C TRP A 51 9.41 -5.64 12.69
N VAL A 52 10.37 -4.70 12.62
CA VAL A 52 11.56 -4.67 13.49
C VAL A 52 11.17 -4.60 14.95
N LEU A 53 10.21 -3.73 15.31
CA LEU A 53 9.73 -3.60 16.68
C LEU A 53 9.11 -4.90 17.21
N SER A 54 8.35 -5.61 16.38
CA SER A 54 7.78 -6.92 16.75
C SER A 54 8.81 -8.06 16.80
N HIS A 55 10.04 -7.81 16.35
CA HIS A 55 11.17 -8.73 16.33
C HIS A 55 12.43 -8.07 16.95
N ALA A 56 12.24 -7.39 18.07
CA ALA A 56 13.28 -6.57 18.70
C ALA A 56 14.58 -7.32 19.00
N GLU A 57 14.50 -8.66 19.18
CA GLU A 57 15.64 -9.54 19.38
C GLU A 57 16.59 -9.61 18.16
N ILE A 58 16.07 -9.37 16.95
CA ILE A 58 16.88 -9.43 15.71
C ILE A 58 17.74 -8.18 15.57
N GLY A 59 17.24 -7.04 16.06
CA GLY A 59 17.91 -5.74 15.92
C GLY A 59 18.86 -5.36 17.06
N SER A 60 19.01 -6.20 18.09
CA SER A 60 19.81 -5.92 19.29
C SER A 60 21.33 -6.17 19.15
N GLY A 61 21.87 -6.08 17.94
CA GLY A 61 23.32 -6.26 17.66
C GLY A 61 24.20 -5.06 18.06
N VAL A 62 25.47 -5.11 17.70
CA VAL A 62 26.65 -4.34 18.16
C VAL A 62 26.53 -2.81 18.23
N VAL A 63 25.56 -2.20 17.61
CA VAL A 63 25.25 -0.77 17.69
C VAL A 63 23.99 -0.64 18.51
N GLY A 64 23.95 0.16 19.55
CA GLY A 64 22.84 0.26 20.50
C GLY A 64 21.44 0.04 19.86
N PRO A 65 20.48 -0.51 20.60
CA PRO A 65 19.28 -1.18 20.02
C PRO A 65 18.60 -0.35 18.94
N GLN A 66 18.46 0.94 19.13
CA GLN A 66 17.71 1.84 18.24
C GLN A 66 18.42 2.09 16.90
N ALA A 67 19.74 2.24 16.92
CA ALA A 67 20.50 2.46 15.67
C ALA A 67 20.54 1.20 14.81
N GLY A 68 20.62 0.02 15.43
CA GLY A 68 20.51 -1.26 14.73
C GLY A 68 19.11 -1.45 14.12
N TRP A 69 18.06 -1.04 14.83
CA TRP A 69 16.68 -1.08 14.34
C TRP A 69 16.46 -0.16 13.14
N ASP A 70 17.02 1.07 13.18
CA ASP A 70 16.94 2.00 12.06
C ASP A 70 17.61 1.45 10.80
N MET A 71 18.82 0.94 10.92
CA MET A 71 19.54 0.33 9.79
C MET A 71 18.77 -0.84 9.19
N LEU A 72 18.24 -1.72 10.03
CA LEU A 72 17.45 -2.86 9.60
C LEU A 72 16.16 -2.42 8.91
N ALA A 73 15.43 -1.46 9.49
CA ALA A 73 14.20 -0.96 8.90
C ALA A 73 14.45 -0.25 7.57
N GLN A 74 15.49 0.56 7.46
CA GLN A 74 15.87 1.22 6.21
C GLN A 74 16.29 0.21 5.12
N GLY A 75 17.05 -0.80 5.49
CA GLY A 75 17.43 -1.88 4.56
C GLY A 75 16.22 -2.65 4.02
N LEU A 76 15.24 -2.94 4.86
CA LEU A 76 13.99 -3.58 4.45
C LEU A 76 13.11 -2.64 3.61
N ALA A 77 13.09 -1.33 3.93
CA ALA A 77 12.30 -0.34 3.23
C ALA A 77 12.87 0.11 1.87
N ALA A 78 14.11 -0.27 1.56
CA ALA A 78 14.75 0.05 0.28
C ALA A 78 13.97 -0.53 -0.91
N ASP A 79 14.17 0.06 -2.08
CA ASP A 79 13.58 -0.40 -3.34
C ASP A 79 14.63 -0.35 -4.46
N PRO A 80 15.05 -1.49 -4.99
CA PRO A 80 14.72 -2.84 -4.51
C PRO A 80 15.40 -3.17 -3.17
N SER A 81 14.73 -3.93 -2.30
CA SER A 81 15.37 -4.41 -1.09
C SER A 81 16.22 -5.65 -1.39
N THR A 82 17.50 -5.57 -1.01
CA THR A 82 18.46 -6.70 -1.06
C THR A 82 18.78 -7.25 0.34
N HIS A 83 18.04 -6.80 1.36
CA HIS A 83 18.31 -7.18 2.73
C HIS A 83 18.09 -8.70 2.95
N PRO A 84 19.00 -9.41 3.66
CA PRO A 84 18.89 -10.87 3.86
C PRO A 84 17.58 -11.32 4.53
N LEU A 85 16.95 -10.48 5.35
CA LEU A 85 15.68 -10.78 6.02
C LEU A 85 14.46 -10.42 5.18
N TRP A 86 14.63 -9.94 3.94
CA TRP A 86 13.52 -9.50 3.10
C TRP A 86 12.44 -10.56 2.91
N ASP A 87 12.82 -11.78 2.58
CA ASP A 87 11.85 -12.84 2.27
C ASP A 87 11.03 -13.25 3.51
N ARG A 88 11.64 -13.20 4.70
CA ARG A 88 10.92 -13.40 5.96
C ARG A 88 9.95 -12.27 6.23
N PHE A 89 10.42 -11.03 6.14
CA PHE A 89 9.60 -9.83 6.29
C PHE A 89 8.41 -9.83 5.32
N ALA A 90 8.66 -10.08 4.04
CA ALA A 90 7.63 -10.07 2.99
C ALA A 90 6.55 -11.14 3.24
N ARG A 91 6.96 -12.36 3.60
CA ARG A 91 6.03 -13.46 3.90
C ARG A 91 5.12 -13.12 5.08
N GLU A 92 5.69 -12.65 6.19
CA GLU A 92 4.93 -12.33 7.39
C GLU A 92 3.99 -11.14 7.16
N ARG A 93 4.42 -10.13 6.37
CA ARG A 93 3.59 -8.99 6.00
C ARG A 93 2.39 -9.40 5.16
N LEU A 94 2.59 -10.24 4.16
CA LEU A 94 1.52 -10.76 3.30
C LEU A 94 0.51 -11.59 4.10
N VAL A 95 0.96 -12.41 5.05
CA VAL A 95 0.07 -13.16 5.94
C VAL A 95 -0.82 -12.22 6.74
N ARG A 96 -0.24 -11.21 7.42
CA ARG A 96 -0.99 -10.23 8.22
C ARG A 96 -2.02 -9.46 7.39
N TRP A 97 -1.66 -9.03 6.19
CA TRP A 97 -2.60 -8.30 5.33
C TRP A 97 -3.77 -9.18 4.88
N ARG A 98 -3.51 -10.45 4.57
CA ARG A 98 -4.56 -11.40 4.19
C ARG A 98 -5.50 -11.70 5.36
N GLU A 99 -4.98 -11.82 6.56
CA GLU A 99 -5.79 -11.96 7.77
C GLU A 99 -6.66 -10.72 8.01
N TYR A 100 -6.09 -9.53 7.84
CA TYR A 100 -6.78 -8.28 8.08
C TYR A 100 -7.83 -7.96 7.00
N TRP A 101 -7.50 -8.16 5.73
CA TRP A 101 -8.40 -7.81 4.62
C TRP A 101 -9.23 -8.99 4.10
N GLY A 102 -8.98 -10.19 4.55
CA GLY A 102 -9.77 -11.37 4.21
C GLY A 102 -9.80 -11.65 2.70
N LYS A 103 -11.00 -11.68 2.13
CA LYS A 103 -11.22 -12.02 0.70
C LYS A 103 -11.07 -10.83 -0.26
N PHE A 104 -10.38 -9.76 0.14
CA PHE A 104 -10.13 -8.64 -0.76
C PHE A 104 -9.30 -9.08 -1.97
N SER A 105 -9.80 -8.85 -3.18
CA SER A 105 -9.20 -9.30 -4.43
C SER A 105 -9.69 -8.43 -5.59
N THR A 106 -8.84 -8.10 -6.55
CA THR A 106 -9.22 -7.35 -7.75
C THR A 106 -10.17 -8.12 -8.67
N ARG A 107 -10.26 -9.45 -8.49
CA ARG A 107 -11.21 -10.30 -9.25
C ARG A 107 -12.65 -10.02 -8.86
N THR A 108 -12.90 -9.78 -7.58
CA THR A 108 -14.23 -9.59 -7.02
C THR A 108 -14.49 -8.14 -6.62
N TRP A 109 -13.49 -7.40 -6.17
CA TRP A 109 -13.62 -6.00 -5.75
C TRP A 109 -13.28 -5.07 -6.89
N LYS A 110 -14.02 -3.97 -7.03
CA LYS A 110 -13.80 -2.95 -8.05
C LYS A 110 -13.61 -1.60 -7.40
N VAL A 111 -12.85 -0.74 -8.07
CA VAL A 111 -12.80 0.68 -7.70
C VAL A 111 -14.21 1.24 -7.84
N ARG A 112 -14.75 1.75 -6.76
CA ARG A 112 -16.07 2.37 -6.71
C ARG A 112 -15.98 3.87 -6.85
N GLU A 113 -14.98 4.47 -6.20
CA GLU A 113 -14.85 5.90 -6.08
C GLU A 113 -13.37 6.27 -5.95
N THR A 114 -13.04 7.43 -6.50
CA THR A 114 -11.76 8.10 -6.29
C THR A 114 -12.05 9.51 -5.86
N GLU A 115 -11.76 9.81 -4.61
CA GLU A 115 -11.89 11.13 -4.02
C GLU A 115 -10.55 11.85 -4.11
N SER A 116 -10.50 12.96 -4.85
CA SER A 116 -9.30 13.82 -4.91
C SER A 116 -9.32 14.79 -3.73
N LEU A 117 -8.29 14.74 -2.91
CA LEU A 117 -8.09 15.64 -1.76
C LEU A 117 -7.12 16.80 -2.08
N GLY A 118 -6.76 16.94 -3.35
CA GLY A 118 -5.84 17.96 -3.87
C GLY A 118 -5.15 17.47 -5.13
N ALA A 119 -4.14 18.20 -5.61
CA ALA A 119 -3.42 17.84 -6.83
C ALA A 119 -2.62 16.52 -6.70
N ASP A 120 -2.15 16.23 -5.50
CA ASP A 120 -1.19 15.15 -5.25
C ASP A 120 -1.68 14.11 -4.23
N VAL A 121 -2.94 14.18 -3.81
CA VAL A 121 -3.52 13.26 -2.82
C VAL A 121 -4.89 12.80 -3.28
N ALA A 122 -5.13 11.49 -3.22
CA ALA A 122 -6.42 10.89 -3.51
C ALA A 122 -6.72 9.71 -2.57
N ILE A 123 -7.99 9.43 -2.36
CA ILE A 123 -8.46 8.21 -1.71
C ILE A 123 -9.14 7.34 -2.76
N VAL A 124 -8.63 6.13 -2.95
CA VAL A 124 -9.25 5.13 -3.82
C VAL A 124 -10.04 4.14 -2.97
N THR A 125 -11.33 4.08 -3.19
CA THR A 125 -12.26 3.21 -2.48
C THR A 125 -12.62 2.01 -3.35
N PHE A 126 -12.38 0.82 -2.81
CA PHE A 126 -12.83 -0.43 -3.39
C PHE A 126 -14.08 -0.93 -2.70
N ALA A 127 -14.99 -1.53 -3.45
CA ALA A 127 -16.17 -2.19 -2.94
C ALA A 127 -16.34 -3.56 -3.59
N GLU A 128 -16.86 -4.50 -2.81
CA GLU A 128 -17.34 -5.76 -3.35
C GLU A 128 -18.65 -5.50 -4.11
N PRO A 129 -18.79 -5.96 -5.37
CA PRO A 129 -20.04 -5.85 -6.10
C PRO A 129 -21.14 -6.56 -5.32
N ARG A 130 -22.20 -5.86 -4.97
CA ARG A 130 -23.37 -6.49 -4.40
C ARG A 130 -24.06 -7.28 -5.50
N LEU A 131 -24.36 -8.54 -5.22
CA LEU A 131 -25.41 -9.24 -5.96
C LEU A 131 -26.71 -8.45 -5.75
N PRO A 132 -27.53 -8.23 -6.81
CA PRO A 132 -28.81 -7.56 -6.65
C PRO A 132 -29.59 -8.29 -5.55
N ALA A 133 -29.97 -7.56 -4.51
CA ALA A 133 -30.76 -8.11 -3.41
C ALA A 133 -32.07 -8.65 -4.01
N LEU A 134 -32.31 -9.92 -3.86
CA LEU A 134 -33.66 -10.44 -3.96
C LEU A 134 -34.47 -9.71 -2.89
N GLU A 135 -35.50 -9.00 -3.30
CA GLU A 135 -36.20 -7.85 -2.69
C GLU A 135 -36.79 -7.99 -1.26
N THR A 136 -36.35 -8.89 -0.43
CA THR A 136 -37.05 -9.18 0.82
C THR A 136 -36.31 -8.98 2.13
N LYS A 137 -35.02 -8.68 2.12
CA LYS A 137 -34.23 -8.34 3.34
C LYS A 137 -33.16 -7.31 3.05
N PRO A 138 -32.95 -6.32 3.95
CA PRO A 138 -31.78 -5.45 3.84
C PRO A 138 -30.53 -6.32 3.86
N GLY A 139 -29.75 -6.26 2.76
CA GLY A 139 -28.49 -6.99 2.65
C GLY A 139 -27.47 -6.50 3.69
N PRO A 140 -26.45 -7.27 4.00
CA PRO A 140 -25.38 -6.83 4.91
C PRO A 140 -24.79 -5.51 4.43
N PRO A 141 -24.27 -4.67 5.35
CA PRO A 141 -23.66 -3.38 4.99
C PRO A 141 -22.56 -3.60 3.96
N ALA A 142 -22.42 -2.67 3.03
CA ALA A 142 -21.34 -2.72 2.04
C ALA A 142 -20.00 -2.64 2.75
N VAL A 143 -19.11 -3.56 2.45
CA VAL A 143 -17.74 -3.53 2.93
C VAL A 143 -16.91 -2.71 1.95
N PHE A 144 -16.16 -1.75 2.46
CA PHE A 144 -15.27 -0.91 1.68
C PHE A 144 -13.84 -1.11 2.15
N ARG A 145 -12.90 -0.96 1.21
CA ARG A 145 -11.47 -0.85 1.50
C ARG A 145 -10.95 0.42 0.84
N ARG A 146 -10.14 1.16 1.54
CA ARG A 146 -9.64 2.46 1.07
C ARG A 146 -8.12 2.46 1.07
N LEU A 147 -7.55 2.98 -0.01
CA LEU A 147 -6.12 3.24 -0.09
C LEU A 147 -5.92 4.75 -0.24
N ALA A 148 -5.05 5.30 0.59
CA ALA A 148 -4.57 6.66 0.39
C ALA A 148 -3.45 6.64 -0.63
N MET A 149 -3.59 7.48 -1.64
CA MET A 149 -2.64 7.61 -2.74
C MET A 149 -1.96 8.98 -2.66
N ARG A 150 -0.68 9.04 -2.96
CA ARG A 150 0.06 10.29 -3.08
C ARG A 150 0.86 10.31 -4.38
N ARG A 151 0.89 11.47 -5.01
CA ARG A 151 1.72 11.70 -6.19
C ARG A 151 3.11 12.16 -5.75
N SER A 152 4.14 11.46 -6.21
CA SER A 152 5.54 11.77 -5.90
C SER A 152 6.39 11.55 -7.16
N GLY A 153 7.19 12.54 -7.55
CA GLY A 153 8.01 12.42 -8.75
C GLY A 153 7.22 12.18 -10.04
N GLY A 154 5.96 12.65 -10.11
CA GLY A 154 5.07 12.46 -11.25
C GLY A 154 4.28 11.15 -11.25
N SER A 155 4.57 10.20 -10.36
CA SER A 155 3.89 8.90 -10.24
C SER A 155 3.00 8.84 -9.01
N TRP A 156 1.86 8.16 -9.11
CA TRP A 156 1.02 7.84 -7.97
C TRP A 156 1.60 6.65 -7.19
N LEU A 157 1.56 6.73 -5.87
CA LEU A 157 2.05 5.70 -4.96
C LEU A 157 1.01 5.46 -3.85
N VAL A 158 0.93 4.24 -3.35
CA VAL A 158 0.16 3.92 -2.14
C VAL A 158 0.88 4.53 -0.94
N ALA A 159 0.25 5.51 -0.31
CA ALA A 159 0.78 6.25 0.82
C ALA A 159 0.17 5.83 2.16
N GLY A 160 -0.99 5.15 2.12
CA GLY A 160 -1.68 4.73 3.33
C GLY A 160 -2.68 3.60 3.09
N LEU A 161 -2.97 2.89 4.16
CA LEU A 161 -3.92 1.80 4.20
C LEU A 161 -5.16 2.24 4.99
N ASP A 162 -6.34 1.73 4.62
CA ASP A 162 -7.64 2.07 5.24
C ASP A 162 -7.98 3.58 5.19
N GLY A 163 -7.54 4.28 4.14
CA GLY A 163 -7.79 5.71 3.97
C GLY A 163 -6.98 6.61 4.91
N ARG A 164 -6.09 6.06 5.70
CA ARG A 164 -5.11 6.83 6.47
C ARG A 164 -3.99 7.29 5.54
N ASN A 165 -3.75 8.57 5.49
CA ASN A 165 -2.80 9.18 4.55
C ASN A 165 -1.53 9.71 5.20
N VAL A 166 -1.34 9.51 6.50
CA VAL A 166 -0.19 10.06 7.23
C VAL A 166 0.48 8.94 8.02
N PHE A 167 1.63 8.52 7.50
CA PHE A 167 2.54 7.64 8.23
C PHE A 167 3.80 8.41 8.55
N HIS A 168 4.12 8.50 9.83
CA HIS A 168 5.33 9.14 10.31
C HIS A 168 6.32 8.06 10.74
N PRO A 169 7.41 7.87 9.97
CA PRO A 169 8.51 7.04 10.44
C PRO A 169 9.07 7.58 11.75
N GLY A 170 9.33 6.69 12.69
CA GLY A 170 9.84 7.06 14.02
C GLY A 170 9.89 5.86 14.95
N TRP A 171 10.28 6.07 16.19
CA TRP A 171 10.31 5.06 17.23
C TRP A 171 9.56 5.54 18.48
N PRO A 172 8.42 4.94 18.83
CA PRO A 172 7.70 3.89 18.08
C PRO A 172 7.13 4.42 16.76
N PRO A 173 6.99 3.55 15.73
CA PRO A 173 6.39 3.95 14.46
C PRO A 173 4.90 4.27 14.63
N SER A 174 4.37 5.13 13.76
CA SER A 174 2.93 5.41 13.70
C SER A 174 2.14 4.10 13.52
N PRO A 175 0.92 3.98 14.08
CA PRO A 175 0.06 2.84 13.82
C PRO A 175 -0.19 2.66 12.32
N ALA A 176 0.08 1.47 11.79
CA ALA A 176 -0.04 1.13 10.37
C ALA A 176 -1.28 0.26 10.14
#